data_1b78cab17d4bef90553c0fc47dcc6553
#
_entry.id   1b78cab17d4bef90553c0fc47dcc6553
#
_cell.length_a   1.000
_cell.length_b   1.000
_cell.length_c   1.000
_cell.angle_alpha   90.00
_cell.angle_beta   90.00
_cell.angle_gamma   90.00
#
_symmetry.space_group_name_H-M   'P 1'
#
loop_
_entity.id
_entity.type
_entity.pdbx_description
1 polymer ?
#
loop_
_entity_poly.entity_id
_entity_poly.type
_entity_poly.pdbx_seq_one_letter_code
_entity_poly.pdbx_strand_id
1 'polypeptide(L)'
;MDPETELGTVISKEAAQLFETRVLDSSESGAKILYHPERRGALLPPIVIDCVPHDSKLVMEETFGPVIPILRVPDDDEETINISNSTRYGLSAGVCTNDFFRMQKFISFLKVGTVNIWEVPGYRIEMSPFGGIKDSGNGIKEGVQEAMKCFTNVKTFSLPWKN
;
A
#
# COMPACT_ATOMS: atom_id res chain seq x y z
N MET A 1 20.47 8.28 -19.05
CA MET A 1 20.07 7.70 -17.75
C MET A 1 21.29 6.93 -17.24
N ASP A 2 21.66 7.14 -16.01
CA ASP A 2 22.76 6.43 -15.39
C ASP A 2 22.24 5.03 -14.99
N PRO A 3 22.87 3.93 -15.43
CA PRO A 3 22.45 2.58 -15.08
C PRO A 3 22.56 2.28 -13.58
N GLU A 4 23.34 3.04 -12.82
CA GLU A 4 23.46 2.92 -11.36
C GLU A 4 22.36 3.66 -10.59
N THR A 5 21.42 4.30 -11.29
CA THR A 5 20.31 5.02 -10.65
C THR A 5 19.28 4.04 -10.09
N GLU A 6 19.16 3.96 -8.76
CA GLU A 6 18.18 3.12 -8.07
C GLU A 6 16.81 3.79 -7.96
N LEU A 7 16.76 5.12 -7.87
CA LEU A 7 15.52 5.89 -7.73
C LEU A 7 15.54 7.11 -8.64
N GLY A 8 14.55 7.22 -9.51
CA GLY A 8 14.35 8.36 -10.40
C GLY A 8 13.57 9.50 -9.76
N THR A 9 13.05 10.39 -10.61
CA THR A 9 12.20 11.50 -10.18
C THR A 9 10.77 11.02 -9.88
N VAL A 10 10.05 11.75 -9.02
CA VAL A 10 8.59 11.64 -8.94
C VAL A 10 7.96 12.29 -10.18
N ILE A 11 6.65 12.14 -10.34
CA ILE A 11 5.94 12.50 -11.58
C ILE A 11 6.07 13.98 -11.98
N SER A 12 6.16 14.88 -10.99
CA SER A 12 6.32 16.32 -11.25
C SER A 12 7.00 17.05 -10.10
N LYS A 13 7.42 18.28 -10.34
CA LYS A 13 7.95 19.18 -9.31
C LYS A 13 6.90 19.52 -8.24
N GLU A 14 5.67 19.71 -8.66
CA GLU A 14 4.53 20.02 -7.79
C GLU A 14 4.21 18.85 -6.87
N ALA A 15 4.26 17.61 -7.39
CA ALA A 15 4.11 16.41 -6.59
C ALA A 15 5.24 16.29 -5.53
N ALA A 16 6.49 16.52 -5.94
CA ALA A 16 7.62 16.50 -5.01
C ALA A 16 7.46 17.55 -3.90
N GLN A 17 7.00 18.74 -4.24
CA GLN A 17 6.74 19.82 -3.28
C GLN A 17 5.58 19.47 -2.32
N LEU A 18 4.50 18.89 -2.83
CA LEU A 18 3.38 18.42 -2.01
C LEU A 18 3.84 17.39 -0.99
N PHE A 19 4.65 16.40 -1.40
CA PHE A 19 5.14 15.35 -0.50
C PHE A 19 6.05 15.91 0.58
N GLU A 20 6.95 16.82 0.21
CA GLU A 20 7.80 17.54 1.16
C GLU A 20 6.98 18.36 2.16
N THR A 21 5.95 19.07 1.69
CA THR A 21 5.03 19.83 2.56
C THR A 21 4.35 18.91 3.58
N ARG A 22 3.84 17.74 3.16
CA ARG A 22 3.22 16.77 4.10
C ARG A 22 4.20 16.27 5.17
N VAL A 23 5.48 16.11 4.81
CA VAL A 23 6.53 15.73 5.77
C VAL A 23 6.76 16.85 6.78
N LEU A 24 6.85 18.09 6.32
CA LEU A 24 7.04 19.27 7.19
C LEU A 24 5.84 19.49 8.11
N ASP A 25 4.61 19.45 7.59
CA ASP A 25 3.38 19.55 8.37
C ASP A 25 3.32 18.47 9.48
N SER A 26 3.73 17.24 9.14
CA SER A 26 3.81 16.15 10.11
C SER A 26 4.87 16.40 11.18
N SER A 27 6.01 16.99 10.80
CA SER A 27 7.07 17.37 11.73
C SER A 27 6.64 18.49 12.68
N GLU A 28 5.89 19.49 12.18
CA GLU A 28 5.30 20.54 13.00
C GLU A 28 4.25 19.99 13.99
N SER A 29 3.61 18.87 13.63
CA SER A 29 2.66 18.13 14.48
C SER A 29 3.33 17.14 15.44
N GLY A 30 4.67 17.14 15.54
CA GLY A 30 5.42 16.35 16.51
C GLY A 30 6.15 15.14 15.97
N ALA A 31 6.07 14.84 14.67
CA ALA A 31 6.87 13.78 14.05
C ALA A 31 8.35 14.18 13.98
N LYS A 32 9.22 13.17 13.97
CA LYS A 32 10.68 13.34 13.97
C LYS A 32 11.27 12.97 12.61
N ILE A 33 11.77 13.94 11.88
CA ILE A 33 12.51 13.68 10.64
C ILE A 33 13.86 13.02 10.99
N LEU A 34 14.08 11.81 10.45
CA LEU A 34 15.32 11.06 10.64
C LEU A 34 16.27 11.24 9.47
N TYR A 35 15.74 11.39 8.25
CA TYR A 35 16.51 11.59 7.04
C TYR A 35 15.72 12.42 6.03
N HIS A 36 16.26 13.53 5.56
CA HIS A 36 15.62 14.44 4.61
C HIS A 36 16.70 15.19 3.79
N PRO A 37 17.21 14.59 2.72
CA PRO A 37 18.14 15.27 1.83
C PRO A 37 17.42 16.35 1.00
N GLU A 38 18.20 17.29 0.47
CA GLU A 38 17.67 18.37 -0.34
C GLU A 38 17.04 17.89 -1.65
N ARG A 39 15.82 18.36 -1.91
CA ARG A 39 15.09 18.13 -3.15
C ARG A 39 15.64 18.99 -4.29
N ARG A 40 15.70 18.44 -5.51
CA ARG A 40 16.10 19.16 -6.74
C ARG A 40 15.01 19.03 -7.80
N GLY A 41 14.10 20.00 -7.84
CA GLY A 41 12.96 19.94 -8.76
C GLY A 41 12.04 18.76 -8.48
N ALA A 42 11.85 17.85 -9.43
CA ALA A 42 11.09 16.62 -9.27
C ALA A 42 11.92 15.46 -8.66
N LEU A 43 13.24 15.63 -8.52
CA LEU A 43 14.08 14.65 -7.84
C LEU A 43 13.92 14.84 -6.33
N LEU A 44 13.10 14.00 -5.74
CA LEU A 44 12.88 13.90 -4.31
C LEU A 44 13.64 12.69 -3.79
N PRO A 45 14.73 12.86 -3.01
CA PRO A 45 15.39 11.73 -2.38
C PRO A 45 14.49 11.04 -1.35
N PRO A 46 14.78 9.79 -0.95
CA PRO A 46 14.06 9.13 0.14
C PRO A 46 14.04 9.97 1.41
N ILE A 47 12.87 10.08 2.03
CA ILE A 47 12.66 10.76 3.31
C ILE A 47 12.20 9.72 4.33
N VAL A 48 12.78 9.73 5.54
CA VAL A 48 12.37 8.88 6.66
C VAL A 48 11.92 9.77 7.81
N ILE A 49 10.70 9.56 8.27
CA ILE A 49 10.09 10.33 9.36
C ILE A 49 9.42 9.39 10.37
N ASP A 50 9.70 9.58 11.64
CA ASP A 50 9.25 8.73 12.75
C ASP A 50 8.22 9.45 13.64
N CYS A 51 7.49 8.67 14.43
CA CYS A 51 6.43 9.17 15.32
C CYS A 51 5.38 10.00 14.59
N VAL A 52 5.02 9.61 13.38
CA VAL A 52 4.04 10.34 12.57
C VAL A 52 2.65 10.22 13.21
N PRO A 53 1.93 11.34 13.43
CA PRO A 53 0.55 11.29 13.92
C PRO A 53 -0.36 10.51 12.97
N HIS A 54 -1.23 9.64 13.52
CA HIS A 54 -2.07 8.72 12.74
C HIS A 54 -3.07 9.44 11.83
N ASP A 55 -3.48 10.64 12.18
CA ASP A 55 -4.43 11.49 11.47
C ASP A 55 -3.78 12.50 10.51
N SER A 56 -2.46 12.50 10.42
CA SER A 56 -1.74 13.40 9.51
C SER A 56 -2.08 13.11 8.04
N LYS A 57 -2.03 14.13 7.19
CA LYS A 57 -2.20 13.96 5.74
C LYS A 57 -1.18 12.99 5.13
N LEU A 58 0.00 12.89 5.73
CA LEU A 58 1.03 11.96 5.27
C LEU A 58 0.60 10.49 5.43
N VAL A 59 -0.27 10.19 6.41
CA VAL A 59 -0.83 8.86 6.67
C VAL A 59 -2.15 8.66 5.96
N MET A 60 -3.05 9.64 6.03
CA MET A 60 -4.43 9.50 5.57
C MET A 60 -4.61 9.67 4.07
N GLU A 61 -3.66 10.35 3.40
CA GLU A 61 -3.70 10.58 1.96
C GLU A 61 -2.57 9.84 1.25
N GLU A 62 -2.83 9.39 0.04
CA GLU A 62 -1.83 8.71 -0.77
C GLU A 62 -0.65 9.64 -1.11
N THR A 63 0.56 9.22 -0.74
CA THR A 63 1.81 9.90 -1.09
C THR A 63 2.58 9.02 -2.06
N PHE A 64 2.43 9.31 -3.36
CA PHE A 64 3.03 8.54 -4.44
C PHE A 64 4.50 8.95 -4.66
N GLY A 65 5.31 8.77 -3.61
CA GLY A 65 6.71 9.21 -3.58
C GLY A 65 7.54 8.50 -2.51
N PRO A 66 8.85 8.72 -2.49
CA PRO A 66 9.79 8.01 -1.64
C PRO A 66 9.80 8.55 -0.20
N VAL A 67 8.66 8.57 0.45
CA VAL A 67 8.52 8.98 1.85
C VAL A 67 8.13 7.78 2.69
N ILE A 68 8.87 7.55 3.77
CA ILE A 68 8.70 6.40 4.67
C ILE A 68 8.22 6.93 6.03
N PRO A 69 6.90 7.03 6.25
CA PRO A 69 6.34 7.41 7.54
C PRO A 69 6.35 6.19 8.48
N ILE A 70 6.89 6.37 9.68
CA ILE A 70 6.89 5.38 10.75
C ILE A 70 5.88 5.82 11.81
N LEU A 71 4.86 5.00 12.01
CA LEU A 71 3.87 5.19 13.07
C LEU A 71 4.25 4.30 14.25
N ARG A 72 4.27 4.85 15.43
CA ARG A 72 4.46 4.09 16.66
C ARG A 72 3.10 3.67 17.19
N VAL A 73 2.95 2.37 17.40
CA VAL A 73 1.71 1.77 17.91
C VAL A 73 2.02 1.01 19.20
N PRO A 74 1.06 0.88 20.14
CA PRO A 74 1.25 0.03 21.32
C PRO A 74 1.39 -1.44 20.90
N ASP A 75 1.88 -2.30 21.81
CA ASP A 75 1.92 -3.75 21.58
C ASP A 75 0.51 -4.36 21.82
N ASP A 76 -0.44 -3.87 21.04
CA ASP A 76 -1.82 -4.30 20.98
C ASP A 76 -2.21 -4.56 19.51
N ASP A 77 -2.53 -5.81 19.20
CA ASP A 77 -2.87 -6.23 17.85
C ASP A 77 -4.16 -5.60 17.34
N GLU A 78 -5.16 -5.39 18.22
CA GLU A 78 -6.45 -4.83 17.82
C GLU A 78 -6.30 -3.35 17.47
N GLU A 79 -5.58 -2.61 18.30
CA GLU A 79 -5.28 -1.22 18.03
C GLU A 79 -4.43 -1.05 16.76
N THR A 80 -3.40 -1.89 16.59
CA THR A 80 -2.56 -1.90 15.38
C THR A 80 -3.37 -2.17 14.13
N ILE A 81 -4.29 -3.15 14.16
CA ILE A 81 -5.20 -3.48 13.06
C ILE A 81 -6.16 -2.32 12.79
N ASN A 82 -6.71 -1.70 13.82
CA ASN A 82 -7.62 -0.57 13.69
C ASN A 82 -6.92 0.64 13.05
N ILE A 83 -5.71 0.96 13.47
CA ILE A 83 -4.90 2.02 12.87
C ILE A 83 -4.59 1.70 11.40
N SER A 84 -4.15 0.47 11.10
CA SER A 84 -3.87 0.03 9.73
C SER A 84 -5.11 0.10 8.82
N ASN A 85 -6.29 -0.14 9.39
CA ASN A 85 -7.57 -0.09 8.68
C ASN A 85 -8.21 1.30 8.61
N SER A 86 -7.66 2.32 9.28
CA SER A 86 -8.28 3.64 9.42
C SER A 86 -8.31 4.45 8.12
N THR A 87 -7.41 4.16 7.17
CA THR A 87 -7.38 4.85 5.89
C THR A 87 -8.50 4.36 4.96
N ARG A 88 -8.84 5.16 3.97
CA ARG A 88 -9.78 4.78 2.91
C ARG A 88 -9.19 3.79 1.89
N TYR A 89 -7.93 3.46 1.99
CA TYR A 89 -7.21 2.54 1.10
C TYR A 89 -7.15 1.13 1.65
N GLY A 90 -6.90 0.16 0.78
CA GLY A 90 -6.80 -1.24 1.14
C GLY A 90 -6.24 -2.09 0.01
N LEU A 91 -5.03 -1.78 -0.48
CA LEU A 91 -4.41 -2.54 -1.57
C LEU A 91 -3.72 -3.79 -1.03
N SER A 92 -2.65 -3.62 -0.27
CA SER A 92 -1.87 -4.73 0.28
C SER A 92 -1.15 -4.33 1.55
N ALA A 93 -0.80 -5.31 2.37
CA ALA A 93 -0.04 -5.14 3.59
C ALA A 93 1.07 -6.19 3.71
N GLY A 94 2.16 -5.82 4.39
CA GLY A 94 3.20 -6.74 4.85
C GLY A 94 3.15 -6.88 6.36
N VAL A 95 3.28 -8.09 6.89
CA VAL A 95 3.27 -8.38 8.33
C VAL A 95 4.51 -9.19 8.70
N CYS A 96 5.32 -8.66 9.61
CA CYS A 96 6.53 -9.31 10.09
C CYS A 96 6.31 -9.82 11.52
N THR A 97 6.04 -11.11 11.66
CA THR A 97 5.92 -11.80 12.95
C THR A 97 6.20 -13.30 12.81
N ASN A 98 6.74 -13.92 13.85
CA ASN A 98 6.93 -15.38 13.93
C ASN A 98 5.80 -16.08 14.72
N ASP A 99 4.88 -15.32 15.31
CA ASP A 99 3.73 -15.86 16.02
C ASP A 99 2.63 -16.24 15.03
N PHE A 100 2.32 -17.53 14.96
CA PHE A 100 1.31 -18.08 14.04
C PHE A 100 -0.10 -17.54 14.32
N PHE A 101 -0.48 -17.37 15.58
CA PHE A 101 -1.81 -16.84 15.93
C PHE A 101 -1.91 -15.34 15.60
N ARG A 102 -0.84 -14.60 15.81
CA ARG A 102 -0.73 -13.20 15.38
C ARG A 102 -0.82 -13.08 13.86
N MET A 103 -0.14 -13.94 13.09
CA MET A 103 -0.28 -13.99 11.63
C MET A 103 -1.72 -14.18 11.20
N GLN A 104 -2.41 -15.20 11.75
CA GLN A 104 -3.81 -15.47 11.43
C GLN A 104 -4.72 -14.28 11.76
N LYS A 105 -4.50 -13.63 12.89
CA LYS A 105 -5.27 -12.47 13.32
C LYS A 105 -5.13 -11.32 12.31
N PHE A 106 -3.90 -10.97 11.92
CA PHE A 106 -3.65 -9.91 10.94
C PHE A 106 -4.19 -10.28 9.55
N ILE A 107 -3.99 -11.50 9.07
CA ILE A 107 -4.56 -11.97 7.79
C ILE A 107 -6.09 -11.82 7.78
N SER A 108 -6.75 -12.16 8.89
CA SER A 108 -8.22 -12.16 8.96
C SER A 108 -8.83 -10.76 9.10
N PHE A 109 -8.15 -9.84 9.77
CA PHE A 109 -8.74 -8.56 10.16
C PHE A 109 -8.19 -7.34 9.43
N LEU A 110 -7.06 -7.43 8.73
CA LEU A 110 -6.62 -6.35 7.86
C LEU A 110 -7.54 -6.22 6.65
N LYS A 111 -8.07 -5.02 6.44
CA LYS A 111 -8.99 -4.71 5.33
C LYS A 111 -8.19 -4.30 4.09
N VAL A 112 -7.52 -5.28 3.51
CA VAL A 112 -6.70 -5.14 2.30
C VAL A 112 -6.95 -6.29 1.33
N GLY A 113 -6.55 -6.12 0.08
CA GLY A 113 -6.70 -7.14 -0.94
C GLY A 113 -5.69 -8.29 -0.82
N THR A 114 -4.52 -8.03 -0.26
CA THR A 114 -3.43 -9.00 -0.08
C THR A 114 -2.71 -8.74 1.23
N VAL A 115 -2.39 -9.80 1.97
CA VAL A 115 -1.50 -9.76 3.14
C VAL A 115 -0.32 -10.67 2.88
N ASN A 116 0.89 -10.12 2.93
CA ASN A 116 2.14 -10.86 2.78
C ASN A 116 2.81 -11.02 4.14
N ILE A 117 3.27 -12.23 4.45
CA ILE A 117 3.98 -12.50 5.71
C ILE A 117 5.48 -12.57 5.44
N TRP A 118 6.26 -11.81 6.18
CA TRP A 118 7.71 -11.65 6.00
C TRP A 118 8.12 -11.20 4.60
N GLU A 119 7.22 -10.47 3.91
CA GLU A 119 7.46 -9.98 2.57
C GLU A 119 6.90 -8.55 2.42
N VAL A 120 7.37 -7.81 1.44
CA VAL A 120 6.90 -6.45 1.16
C VAL A 120 5.45 -6.45 0.69
N PRO A 121 4.68 -5.37 0.94
CA PRO A 121 3.31 -5.27 0.45
C PRO A 121 3.18 -5.44 -1.08
N GLY A 122 4.21 -5.06 -1.84
CA GLY A 122 4.22 -5.16 -3.30
C GLY A 122 4.53 -6.55 -3.86
N TYR A 123 4.86 -7.54 -3.02
CA TYR A 123 5.12 -8.89 -3.52
C TYR A 123 3.86 -9.54 -4.09
N ARG A 124 3.98 -10.07 -5.29
CA ARG A 124 2.94 -10.86 -5.95
C ARG A 124 3.54 -11.84 -6.96
N ILE A 125 2.75 -12.85 -7.28
CA ILE A 125 2.99 -13.72 -8.44
C ILE A 125 1.82 -13.59 -9.41
N GLU A 126 2.05 -13.82 -10.71
CA GLU A 126 1.05 -13.59 -11.77
C GLU A 126 -0.20 -14.46 -11.63
N MET A 127 -0.07 -15.64 -11.01
CA MET A 127 -1.18 -16.55 -10.77
C MET A 127 -2.07 -16.16 -9.61
N SER A 128 -1.60 -15.31 -8.70
CA SER A 128 -2.37 -14.87 -7.55
C SER A 128 -3.33 -13.76 -7.92
N PRO A 129 -4.60 -13.81 -7.49
CA PRO A 129 -5.52 -12.70 -7.63
C PRO A 129 -4.98 -11.46 -6.94
N PHE A 130 -4.80 -10.38 -7.69
CA PHE A 130 -4.30 -9.10 -7.19
C PHE A 130 -5.32 -7.99 -7.39
N GLY A 131 -5.50 -7.17 -6.38
CA GLY A 131 -6.38 -6.01 -6.43
C GLY A 131 -6.81 -5.59 -5.02
N GLY A 132 -7.02 -4.30 -4.84
CA GLY A 132 -7.44 -3.71 -3.57
C GLY A 132 -8.92 -3.82 -3.28
N ILE A 133 -9.25 -3.40 -2.09
CA ILE A 133 -10.61 -3.12 -1.62
C ILE A 133 -10.71 -1.64 -1.23
N LYS A 134 -11.84 -1.18 -0.78
CA LYS A 134 -12.13 0.23 -0.51
C LYS A 134 -11.77 1.09 -1.76
N ASP A 135 -11.16 2.27 -1.59
CA ASP A 135 -10.75 3.14 -2.70
C ASP A 135 -9.57 2.60 -3.53
N SER A 136 -8.93 1.52 -3.08
CA SER A 136 -7.85 0.86 -3.81
C SER A 136 -8.34 -0.20 -4.81
N GLY A 137 -9.64 -0.38 -4.99
CA GLY A 137 -10.19 -1.37 -5.90
C GLY A 137 -11.60 -1.06 -6.38
N ASN A 138 -11.96 -1.63 -7.51
CA ASN A 138 -13.28 -1.53 -8.12
C ASN A 138 -14.09 -2.84 -8.03
N GLY A 139 -13.69 -3.76 -7.14
CA GLY A 139 -14.32 -5.06 -6.95
C GLY A 139 -13.83 -6.15 -7.91
N ILE A 140 -12.88 -5.83 -8.80
CA ILE A 140 -12.29 -6.77 -9.75
C ILE A 140 -10.86 -7.08 -9.30
N LYS A 141 -10.47 -8.35 -9.40
CA LYS A 141 -9.09 -8.80 -9.17
C LYS A 141 -8.39 -9.03 -10.51
N GLU A 142 -7.10 -8.69 -10.57
CA GLU A 142 -6.19 -9.09 -11.65
C GLU A 142 -5.63 -10.51 -11.39
N GLY A 143 -4.81 -10.99 -12.29
CA GLY A 143 -4.25 -12.34 -12.30
C GLY A 143 -4.82 -13.13 -13.47
N VAL A 144 -4.11 -14.17 -13.92
CA VAL A 144 -4.43 -14.86 -15.18
C VAL A 144 -5.89 -15.35 -15.23
N GLN A 145 -6.35 -16.02 -14.19
CA GLN A 145 -7.71 -16.58 -14.16
C GLN A 145 -8.77 -15.48 -13.96
N GLU A 146 -8.51 -14.52 -13.10
CA GLU A 146 -9.46 -13.44 -12.82
C GLU A 146 -9.59 -12.48 -14.00
N ALA A 147 -8.48 -12.17 -14.69
CA ALA A 147 -8.51 -11.40 -15.92
C ALA A 147 -9.32 -12.11 -17.03
N MET A 148 -9.12 -13.42 -17.21
CA MET A 148 -9.92 -14.19 -18.15
C MET A 148 -11.43 -14.07 -17.87
N LYS A 149 -11.84 -14.17 -16.61
CA LYS A 149 -13.27 -14.00 -16.22
C LYS A 149 -13.78 -12.60 -16.55
N CYS A 150 -12.97 -11.57 -16.33
CA CYS A 150 -13.36 -10.17 -16.58
C CYS A 150 -13.44 -9.83 -18.07
N PHE A 151 -12.61 -10.44 -18.90
CA PHE A 151 -12.55 -10.17 -20.35
C PHE A 151 -13.40 -11.11 -21.19
N THR A 152 -14.14 -12.03 -20.57
CA THR A 152 -15.01 -12.98 -21.25
C THR A 152 -16.44 -12.94 -20.74
N ASN A 153 -17.40 -13.26 -21.61
CA ASN A 153 -18.80 -13.46 -21.24
C ASN A 153 -19.11 -14.95 -21.11
N VAL A 154 -19.71 -15.34 -20.00
CA VAL A 154 -20.20 -16.71 -19.83
C VAL A 154 -21.43 -16.91 -20.71
N LYS A 155 -21.37 -17.92 -21.57
CA LYS A 155 -22.51 -18.37 -22.39
C LYS A 155 -22.86 -19.80 -22.01
N THR A 156 -24.10 -20.01 -21.57
CA THR A 156 -24.66 -21.35 -21.36
C THR A 156 -25.39 -21.81 -22.60
N PHE A 157 -25.35 -23.10 -22.91
CA PHE A 157 -26.15 -23.71 -23.99
C PHE A 157 -26.68 -25.07 -23.51
N SER A 158 -27.75 -25.48 -24.12
CA SER A 158 -28.36 -26.80 -23.94
C SER A 158 -28.57 -27.44 -25.30
N LEU A 159 -28.15 -28.67 -25.45
CA LEU A 159 -28.39 -29.47 -26.65
C LEU A 159 -29.32 -30.62 -26.29
N PRO A 160 -30.48 -30.75 -27.01
CA PRO A 160 -31.32 -31.94 -26.82
C PRO A 160 -30.58 -33.17 -27.34
N TRP A 161 -30.48 -34.19 -26.48
CA TRP A 161 -29.97 -35.46 -26.92
C TRP A 161 -30.99 -36.14 -27.82
N LYS A 162 -30.71 -36.33 -29.11
CA LYS A 162 -31.51 -37.17 -29.99
C LYS A 162 -30.97 -38.58 -29.89
N ASN A 163 -31.80 -39.50 -29.39
CA ASN A 163 -31.58 -40.94 -29.49
C ASN A 163 -31.60 -41.37 -30.95
#